data_2d54cf8543e38c73e65a2767c7350f32
#
_entry.id   2d54cf8543e38c73e65a2767c7350f32
#
_cell.length_a   1.000
_cell.length_b   1.000
_cell.length_c   1.000
_cell.angle_alpha   90.00
_cell.angle_beta   90.00
_cell.angle_gamma   90.00
#
_symmetry.space_group_name_H-M   'P 1'
#
loop_
_entity.id
_entity.type
_entity.pdbx_description
1 polymer ?
#
loop_
_entity_poly.entity_id
_entity_poly.type
_entity_poly.pdbx_seq_one_letter_code
_entity_poly.pdbx_strand_id
1 'polypeptide(L)'
;MDLFSVLERDDYEQLLFCQDKASGLKAIIAIHDTTLGPALGGTRMWTYASEEEAIVDALRLAKGMTYKNAVSGLNLGGGKTVIIGDPKKDKNEAMFRAFGRYIQGLNGRYITAEDVGTTEDDMDIIHQETDYVTGISQSYGSSGNPSPVTAFGVYRGMKAAAKAAFGTDSLEGKTIAVQGVGNVAYALCGHLHEEGARLIVTDINKEAVRRAVDAYGAKAVDPNEIVGVDCDIYAPCALGATINDQTLPLIKAKVIAGAANNQLKESRHGDALHARGIVYAPDYVINAGGVINIADELNGYNKERALKQVSKIYDSITRVLEISREKGIPTYAAADHLAEERIALLKNSRSTFLRDGHHNLSRKRH
;
A
#
# COMPACT_ATOMS: atom_id res chain seq x y z
N MET A 1 28.00 1.48 3.81
CA MET A 1 27.05 2.55 3.37
C MET A 1 27.39 3.85 4.06
N ASP A 2 27.42 4.99 3.34
CA ASP A 2 27.46 6.33 3.96
C ASP A 2 26.01 6.77 4.24
N LEU A 3 25.60 6.61 5.50
CA LEU A 3 24.21 6.84 5.91
C LEU A 3 23.77 8.30 5.74
N PHE A 4 24.61 9.27 6.12
CA PHE A 4 24.22 10.67 6.00
C PHE A 4 24.03 11.09 4.55
N SER A 5 24.89 10.64 3.63
CA SER A 5 24.70 10.91 2.20
C SER A 5 23.39 10.32 1.66
N VAL A 6 22.95 9.17 2.18
CA VAL A 6 21.68 8.56 1.78
C VAL A 6 20.49 9.35 2.35
N LEU A 7 20.56 9.76 3.63
CA LEU A 7 19.51 10.54 4.27
C LEU A 7 19.35 11.92 3.61
N GLU A 8 20.46 12.62 3.33
CA GLU A 8 20.45 13.93 2.67
C GLU A 8 19.91 13.87 1.24
N ARG A 9 20.29 12.85 0.46
CA ARG A 9 19.86 12.72 -0.93
C ARG A 9 18.33 12.64 -1.09
N ASP A 10 17.66 11.96 -0.17
CA ASP A 10 16.23 11.68 -0.21
C ASP A 10 15.43 12.42 0.88
N ASP A 11 16.06 13.35 1.63
CA ASP A 11 15.48 14.25 2.66
C ASP A 11 14.78 13.48 3.79
N TYR A 12 15.41 12.40 4.32
CA TYR A 12 14.85 11.65 5.45
C TYR A 12 15.03 12.43 6.76
N GLU A 13 13.97 12.48 7.57
CA GLU A 13 14.00 13.18 8.86
C GLU A 13 14.75 12.42 9.94
N GLN A 14 14.60 11.07 9.99
CA GLN A 14 15.15 10.31 11.10
C GLN A 14 15.32 8.82 10.78
N LEU A 15 16.40 8.23 11.29
CA LEU A 15 16.64 6.80 11.33
C LEU A 15 17.01 6.40 12.76
N LEU A 16 16.27 5.46 13.36
CA LEU A 16 16.49 4.99 14.71
C LEU A 16 16.84 3.51 14.70
N PHE A 17 17.82 3.14 15.51
CA PHE A 17 18.17 1.76 15.83
C PHE A 17 17.64 1.43 17.22
N CYS A 18 16.78 0.42 17.29
CA CYS A 18 16.16 -0.04 18.51
C CYS A 18 16.69 -1.42 18.86
N GLN A 19 17.20 -1.59 20.07
CA GLN A 19 17.78 -2.85 20.52
C GLN A 19 17.36 -3.16 21.95
N ASP A 20 16.95 -4.41 22.19
CA ASP A 20 16.79 -4.96 23.54
C ASP A 20 17.36 -6.38 23.61
N LYS A 21 18.44 -6.53 24.39
CA LYS A 21 19.17 -7.80 24.46
C LYS A 21 18.34 -8.91 25.10
N ALA A 22 17.48 -8.57 26.04
CA ALA A 22 16.72 -9.57 26.80
C ALA A 22 15.62 -10.21 25.94
N SER A 23 14.96 -9.43 25.10
CA SER A 23 13.91 -9.91 24.20
C SER A 23 14.43 -10.35 22.82
N GLY A 24 15.69 -10.01 22.51
CA GLY A 24 16.27 -10.24 21.17
C GLY A 24 15.87 -9.21 20.13
N LEU A 25 15.21 -8.11 20.50
CA LEU A 25 14.79 -7.06 19.57
C LEU A 25 15.99 -6.43 18.86
N LYS A 26 15.93 -6.39 17.56
CA LYS A 26 16.77 -5.57 16.67
C LYS A 26 15.86 -4.95 15.62
N ALA A 27 15.55 -3.66 15.76
CA ALA A 27 14.65 -2.97 14.85
C ALA A 27 15.26 -1.65 14.34
N ILE A 28 14.85 -1.25 13.15
CA ILE A 28 15.22 0.01 12.52
C ILE A 28 13.94 0.72 12.15
N ILE A 29 13.72 1.92 12.71
CA ILE A 29 12.60 2.79 12.38
C ILE A 29 13.12 3.90 11.47
N ALA A 30 12.60 4.00 10.25
CA ALA A 30 12.84 5.08 9.32
C ALA A 30 11.62 6.02 9.29
N ILE A 31 11.83 7.31 9.52
CA ILE A 31 10.86 8.39 9.32
C ILE A 31 11.36 9.19 8.12
N HIS A 32 10.58 9.19 7.03
CA HIS A 32 10.96 9.89 5.81
C HIS A 32 10.51 11.35 5.84
N ASP A 33 9.22 11.61 5.99
CA ASP A 33 8.65 12.98 5.96
C ASP A 33 7.41 13.04 6.84
N THR A 34 7.32 14.06 7.69
CA THR A 34 6.17 14.34 8.56
C THR A 34 5.45 15.65 8.21
N THR A 35 5.70 16.23 7.04
CA THR A 35 5.06 17.49 6.58
C THR A 35 3.54 17.40 6.60
N LEU A 36 2.97 16.25 6.19
CA LEU A 36 1.53 16.04 6.17
C LEU A 36 0.94 15.62 7.52
N GLY A 37 1.77 15.22 8.47
CA GLY A 37 1.38 14.73 9.80
C GLY A 37 2.28 13.60 10.27
N PRO A 38 1.91 12.90 11.36
CA PRO A 38 2.69 11.77 11.87
C PRO A 38 3.03 10.74 10.78
N ALA A 39 4.23 10.21 10.82
CA ALA A 39 4.65 9.16 9.88
C ALA A 39 3.87 7.87 10.17
N LEU A 40 3.11 7.37 9.19
CA LEU A 40 2.42 6.08 9.27
C LEU A 40 3.12 5.06 8.37
N GLY A 41 3.38 3.87 8.91
CA GLY A 41 3.83 2.72 8.12
C GLY A 41 4.05 1.47 8.94
N GLY A 42 3.83 0.31 8.33
CA GLY A 42 3.83 -0.98 9.00
C GLY A 42 5.21 -1.43 9.47
N THR A 43 5.21 -2.39 10.39
CA THR A 43 6.39 -3.08 10.89
C THR A 43 6.58 -4.39 10.16
N ARG A 44 7.66 -4.50 9.40
CA ARG A 44 8.07 -5.73 8.72
C ARG A 44 9.02 -6.52 9.60
N MET A 45 8.82 -7.84 9.72
CA MET A 45 9.82 -8.73 10.31
C MET A 45 10.33 -9.69 9.25
N TRP A 46 11.65 -9.68 9.02
CA TRP A 46 12.24 -10.45 7.94
C TRP A 46 13.68 -10.89 8.27
N THR A 47 14.09 -12.01 7.68
CA THR A 47 15.48 -12.48 7.76
C THR A 47 16.30 -11.78 6.68
N TYR A 48 16.96 -10.68 7.06
CA TYR A 48 17.87 -9.94 6.18
C TYR A 48 19.25 -10.57 6.12
N ALA A 49 19.91 -10.53 4.96
CA ALA A 49 21.26 -11.04 4.81
C ALA A 49 22.31 -10.14 5.51
N SER A 50 22.00 -8.85 5.72
CA SER A 50 22.83 -7.89 6.43
C SER A 50 22.03 -6.78 7.06
N GLU A 51 22.61 -6.06 8.03
CA GLU A 51 22.02 -4.83 8.59
C GLU A 51 21.88 -3.74 7.52
N GLU A 52 22.80 -3.66 6.57
CA GLU A 52 22.73 -2.73 5.46
C GLU A 52 21.51 -2.98 4.57
N GLU A 53 21.19 -4.23 4.26
CA GLU A 53 19.97 -4.61 3.53
C GLU A 53 18.71 -4.17 4.29
N ALA A 54 18.68 -4.39 5.61
CA ALA A 54 17.57 -3.98 6.46
C ALA A 54 17.39 -2.45 6.48
N ILE A 55 18.49 -1.68 6.56
CA ILE A 55 18.47 -0.21 6.49
C ILE A 55 17.89 0.26 5.15
N VAL A 56 18.39 -0.28 4.04
CA VAL A 56 17.95 0.08 2.69
C VAL A 56 16.45 -0.21 2.52
N ASP A 57 15.97 -1.36 3.02
CA ASP A 57 14.55 -1.71 2.94
C ASP A 57 13.69 -0.78 3.79
N ALA A 58 14.09 -0.47 5.03
CA ALA A 58 13.39 0.47 5.90
C ALA A 58 13.25 1.86 5.25
N LEU A 59 14.35 2.40 4.71
CA LEU A 59 14.36 3.70 4.04
C LEU A 59 13.46 3.69 2.80
N ARG A 60 13.65 2.75 1.88
CA ARG A 60 12.85 2.65 0.66
C ARG A 60 11.35 2.54 0.96
N LEU A 61 10.98 1.73 1.94
CA LEU A 61 9.59 1.54 2.33
C LEU A 61 9.00 2.78 3.03
N ALA A 62 9.77 3.48 3.87
CA ALA A 62 9.34 4.72 4.51
C ALA A 62 9.03 5.81 3.47
N LYS A 63 9.90 6.00 2.47
CA LYS A 63 9.64 6.91 1.34
C LYS A 63 8.39 6.51 0.57
N GLY A 64 8.23 5.23 0.26
CA GLY A 64 7.02 4.71 -0.39
C GLY A 64 5.75 5.01 0.40
N MET A 65 5.79 4.91 1.74
CA MET A 65 4.65 5.26 2.59
C MET A 65 4.31 6.75 2.56
N THR A 66 5.31 7.66 2.50
CA THR A 66 5.06 9.11 2.33
C THR A 66 4.26 9.38 1.06
N TYR A 67 4.71 8.83 -0.06
CA TYR A 67 4.03 9.00 -1.35
C TYR A 67 2.63 8.39 -1.35
N LYS A 68 2.49 7.17 -0.81
CA LYS A 68 1.20 6.48 -0.69
C LYS A 68 0.20 7.27 0.16
N ASN A 69 0.61 7.76 1.33
CA ASN A 69 -0.23 8.56 2.21
C ASN A 69 -0.61 9.90 1.56
N ALA A 70 0.33 10.54 0.86
CA ALA A 70 0.09 11.80 0.15
C ALA A 70 -0.97 11.65 -0.96
N VAL A 71 -0.83 10.69 -1.88
CA VAL A 71 -1.78 10.49 -2.99
C VAL A 71 -3.13 9.98 -2.52
N SER A 72 -3.18 9.34 -1.34
CA SER A 72 -4.42 8.86 -0.71
C SER A 72 -5.22 9.97 -0.03
N GLY A 73 -4.70 11.21 -0.02
CA GLY A 73 -5.34 12.35 0.64
C GLY A 73 -5.29 12.27 2.17
N LEU A 74 -4.41 11.44 2.75
CA LEU A 74 -4.24 11.32 4.18
C LEU A 74 -3.36 12.47 4.73
N ASN A 75 -3.69 12.95 5.93
CA ASN A 75 -2.88 13.93 6.66
C ASN A 75 -1.86 13.18 7.54
N LEU A 76 -1.05 12.36 6.88
CA LEU A 76 -0.04 11.49 7.49
C LEU A 76 1.22 11.54 6.63
N GLY A 77 2.35 11.54 7.30
CA GLY A 77 3.65 11.35 6.70
C GLY A 77 3.96 9.88 6.44
N GLY A 78 5.21 9.56 6.11
CA GLY A 78 5.66 8.21 5.85
C GLY A 78 6.78 7.74 6.74
N GLY A 79 6.59 6.57 7.32
CA GLY A 79 7.61 5.86 8.06
C GLY A 79 7.55 4.36 7.78
N LYS A 80 8.53 3.64 8.28
CA LYS A 80 8.60 2.19 8.20
C LYS A 80 9.47 1.64 9.30
N THR A 81 9.08 0.48 9.83
CA THR A 81 9.97 -0.31 10.69
C THR A 81 10.32 -1.63 10.02
N VAL A 82 11.57 -2.04 10.19
CA VAL A 82 11.99 -3.42 9.96
C VAL A 82 12.52 -4.00 11.26
N ILE A 83 12.11 -5.22 11.59
CA ILE A 83 12.66 -6.05 12.67
C ILE A 83 13.49 -7.14 11.99
N ILE A 84 14.76 -7.27 12.39
CA ILE A 84 15.69 -8.27 11.87
C ILE A 84 15.48 -9.57 12.67
N GLY A 85 14.93 -10.61 12.04
CA GLY A 85 14.66 -11.91 12.64
C GLY A 85 13.76 -12.79 11.78
N ASP A 86 13.71 -14.07 12.12
CA ASP A 86 12.82 -15.04 11.47
C ASP A 86 11.40 -14.94 12.09
N PRO A 87 10.38 -14.48 11.35
CA PRO A 87 9.04 -14.31 11.91
C PRO A 87 8.37 -15.61 12.38
N LYS A 88 8.93 -16.77 12.02
CA LYS A 88 8.42 -18.08 12.45
C LYS A 88 9.09 -18.63 13.72
N LYS A 89 10.25 -18.05 14.11
CA LYS A 89 11.07 -18.61 15.20
C LYS A 89 11.36 -17.61 16.30
N ASP A 90 11.56 -16.34 15.95
CA ASP A 90 12.15 -15.36 16.86
C ASP A 90 11.10 -14.47 17.56
N LYS A 91 9.84 -14.50 17.11
CA LYS A 91 8.75 -13.73 17.72
C LYS A 91 8.53 -14.13 19.18
N ASN A 92 8.40 -13.13 20.03
CA ASN A 92 7.97 -13.30 21.40
C ASN A 92 7.31 -12.02 21.93
N GLU A 93 6.48 -12.14 22.97
CA GLU A 93 5.76 -11.00 23.59
C GLU A 93 6.72 -9.89 24.04
N ALA A 94 7.82 -10.25 24.70
CA ALA A 94 8.78 -9.29 25.24
C ALA A 94 9.41 -8.42 24.13
N MET A 95 9.64 -8.99 22.94
CA MET A 95 10.15 -8.27 21.77
C MET A 95 9.18 -7.17 21.33
N PHE A 96 7.90 -7.52 21.13
CA PHE A 96 6.90 -6.55 20.66
C PHE A 96 6.56 -5.51 21.73
N ARG A 97 6.57 -5.85 23.02
CA ARG A 97 6.45 -4.88 24.10
C ARG A 97 7.65 -3.93 24.16
N ALA A 98 8.88 -4.43 24.04
CA ALA A 98 10.07 -3.59 23.96
C ALA A 98 9.98 -2.64 22.76
N PHE A 99 9.55 -3.13 21.61
CA PHE A 99 9.33 -2.32 20.42
C PHE A 99 8.23 -1.26 20.63
N GLY A 100 7.10 -1.60 21.25
CA GLY A 100 6.04 -0.66 21.62
C GLY A 100 6.55 0.51 22.47
N ARG A 101 7.44 0.24 23.43
CA ARG A 101 8.07 1.29 24.24
C ARG A 101 8.97 2.23 23.44
N TYR A 102 9.69 1.73 22.41
CA TYR A 102 10.44 2.59 21.50
C TYR A 102 9.52 3.49 20.68
N ILE A 103 8.38 2.95 20.19
CA ILE A 103 7.36 3.75 19.49
C ILE A 103 6.78 4.83 20.42
N GLN A 104 6.43 4.47 21.66
CA GLN A 104 5.92 5.43 22.65
C GLN A 104 6.92 6.56 22.89
N GLY A 105 8.22 6.25 22.91
CA GLY A 105 9.29 7.25 23.05
C GLY A 105 9.37 8.26 21.90
N LEU A 106 8.80 7.96 20.73
CA LEU A 106 8.70 8.88 19.59
C LEU A 106 7.53 9.87 19.72
N ASN A 107 6.72 9.73 20.76
CA ASN A 107 5.65 10.66 21.13
C ASN A 107 4.72 11.05 19.98
N GLY A 108 4.28 10.06 19.21
CA GLY A 108 3.35 10.23 18.10
C GLY A 108 3.95 10.66 16.77
N ARG A 109 5.26 10.81 16.66
CA ARG A 109 5.92 11.09 15.36
C ARG A 109 5.85 9.91 14.40
N TYR A 110 5.76 8.68 14.92
CA TYR A 110 5.62 7.45 14.14
C TYR A 110 4.46 6.61 14.68
N ILE A 111 3.65 6.11 13.78
CA ILE A 111 2.54 5.20 14.04
C ILE A 111 2.79 3.94 13.25
N THR A 112 2.76 2.79 13.94
CA THR A 112 2.98 1.49 13.31
C THR A 112 1.68 0.80 12.91
N ALA A 113 1.80 -0.23 12.07
CA ALA A 113 0.76 -1.16 11.67
C ALA A 113 1.39 -2.53 11.34
N GLU A 114 0.57 -3.51 11.01
CA GLU A 114 1.08 -4.77 10.49
C GLU A 114 1.72 -4.61 9.10
N ASP A 115 2.66 -5.50 8.78
CA ASP A 115 3.24 -5.71 7.45
C ASP A 115 3.76 -7.16 7.36
N VAL A 116 4.48 -7.49 6.30
CA VAL A 116 5.06 -8.82 6.10
C VAL A 116 5.81 -9.29 7.35
N GLY A 117 5.48 -10.50 7.81
CA GLY A 117 6.11 -11.12 8.97
C GLY A 117 5.53 -10.70 10.32
N THR A 118 4.63 -9.73 10.39
CA THR A 118 3.85 -9.39 11.60
C THR A 118 2.36 -9.65 11.40
N THR A 119 1.60 -9.66 12.48
CA THR A 119 0.18 -10.01 12.51
C THR A 119 -0.60 -9.04 13.39
N GLU A 120 -1.94 -9.09 13.31
CA GLU A 120 -2.86 -8.37 14.19
C GLU A 120 -2.53 -8.64 15.68
N ASP A 121 -2.26 -9.91 16.05
CA ASP A 121 -1.89 -10.27 17.43
C ASP A 121 -0.59 -9.58 17.88
N ASP A 122 0.40 -9.44 16.98
CA ASP A 122 1.63 -8.71 17.28
C ASP A 122 1.35 -7.22 17.52
N MET A 123 0.40 -6.63 16.77
CA MET A 123 -0.03 -5.24 16.96
C MET A 123 -0.78 -5.06 18.28
N ASP A 124 -1.58 -6.04 18.71
CA ASP A 124 -2.24 -6.03 20.02
C ASP A 124 -1.22 -6.04 21.18
N ILE A 125 -0.11 -6.78 21.04
CA ILE A 125 0.98 -6.76 22.02
C ILE A 125 1.63 -5.38 22.05
N ILE A 126 1.92 -4.77 20.90
CA ILE A 126 2.47 -3.42 20.81
C ILE A 126 1.52 -2.40 21.47
N HIS A 127 0.21 -2.57 21.26
CA HIS A 127 -0.81 -1.69 21.81
C HIS A 127 -0.84 -1.64 23.35
N GLN A 128 -0.37 -2.68 24.00
CA GLN A 128 -0.24 -2.67 25.48
C GLN A 128 0.77 -1.63 25.98
N GLU A 129 1.68 -1.16 25.13
CA GLU A 129 2.75 -0.21 25.50
C GLU A 129 2.58 1.18 24.86
N THR A 130 1.73 1.30 23.82
CA THR A 130 1.55 2.57 23.09
C THR A 130 0.22 2.64 22.36
N ASP A 131 -0.34 3.84 22.26
CA ASP A 131 -1.51 4.13 21.40
C ASP A 131 -1.12 4.41 19.93
N TYR A 132 0.18 4.51 19.63
CA TYR A 132 0.67 4.82 18.28
C TYR A 132 0.81 3.57 17.40
N VAL A 133 -0.27 2.79 17.33
CA VAL A 133 -0.39 1.57 16.54
C VAL A 133 -1.80 1.46 15.95
N THR A 134 -1.90 0.94 14.72
CA THR A 134 -3.15 0.64 14.02
C THR A 134 -3.12 -0.80 13.50
N GLY A 135 -4.26 -1.31 13.00
CA GLY A 135 -4.35 -2.71 12.60
C GLY A 135 -4.33 -3.66 13.79
N ILE A 136 -4.81 -3.20 14.95
CA ILE A 136 -5.07 -4.01 16.15
C ILE A 136 -6.35 -4.82 15.96
N SER A 137 -6.65 -5.75 16.86
CA SER A 137 -7.87 -6.56 16.75
C SER A 137 -9.15 -5.75 16.90
N GLN A 138 -10.23 -6.23 16.31
CA GLN A 138 -11.55 -5.58 16.40
C GLN A 138 -12.04 -5.42 17.84
N SER A 139 -11.58 -6.25 18.76
CA SER A 139 -11.88 -6.13 20.19
C SER A 139 -11.40 -4.81 20.80
N TYR A 140 -10.39 -4.19 20.21
CA TYR A 140 -9.91 -2.85 20.57
C TYR A 140 -10.53 -1.73 19.71
N GLY A 141 -11.55 -2.03 18.89
CA GLY A 141 -12.28 -1.02 18.11
C GLY A 141 -11.63 -0.68 16.77
N SER A 142 -10.82 -1.57 16.23
CA SER A 142 -10.19 -1.40 14.92
C SER A 142 -11.11 -1.77 13.75
N SER A 143 -10.57 -1.61 12.55
CA SER A 143 -11.24 -1.88 11.29
C SER A 143 -11.31 -3.37 10.92
N GLY A 144 -10.51 -4.24 11.57
CA GLY A 144 -10.36 -5.65 11.24
C GLY A 144 -9.71 -5.87 9.87
N ASN A 145 -10.04 -6.97 9.20
CA ASN A 145 -9.45 -7.36 7.92
C ASN A 145 -9.57 -6.27 6.84
N PRO A 146 -8.48 -5.65 6.39
CA PRO A 146 -8.51 -4.56 5.40
C PRO A 146 -8.77 -5.04 3.96
N SER A 147 -8.77 -6.36 3.70
CA SER A 147 -8.82 -6.90 2.34
C SER A 147 -10.07 -6.49 1.55
N PRO A 148 -11.30 -6.51 2.10
CA PRO A 148 -12.49 -6.08 1.36
C PRO A 148 -12.44 -4.59 0.99
N VAL A 149 -11.91 -3.76 1.88
CA VAL A 149 -11.80 -2.30 1.66
C VAL A 149 -10.70 -1.99 0.63
N THR A 150 -9.59 -2.72 0.68
CA THR A 150 -8.55 -2.65 -0.36
C THR A 150 -9.10 -3.06 -1.71
N ALA A 151 -9.86 -4.15 -1.79
CA ALA A 151 -10.49 -4.62 -3.02
C ALA A 151 -11.45 -3.57 -3.61
N PHE A 152 -12.26 -2.93 -2.77
CA PHE A 152 -13.13 -1.84 -3.20
C PHE A 152 -12.33 -0.67 -3.78
N GLY A 153 -11.19 -0.31 -3.17
CA GLY A 153 -10.28 0.72 -3.70
C GLY A 153 -9.73 0.35 -5.08
N VAL A 154 -9.26 -0.88 -5.24
CA VAL A 154 -8.75 -1.40 -6.54
C VAL A 154 -9.85 -1.37 -7.60
N TYR A 155 -11.05 -1.82 -7.26
CA TYR A 155 -12.23 -1.75 -8.13
C TYR A 155 -12.51 -0.30 -8.58
N ARG A 156 -12.51 0.68 -7.66
CA ARG A 156 -12.71 2.10 -7.98
C ARG A 156 -11.63 2.64 -8.91
N GLY A 157 -10.35 2.33 -8.63
CA GLY A 157 -9.22 2.74 -9.47
C GLY A 157 -9.23 2.07 -10.85
N MET A 158 -9.65 0.81 -10.93
CA MET A 158 -9.82 0.08 -12.20
C MET A 158 -10.87 0.74 -13.09
N LYS A 159 -11.98 1.21 -12.52
CA LYS A 159 -13.02 1.97 -13.23
C LYS A 159 -12.47 3.27 -13.82
N ALA A 160 -11.66 4.02 -13.07
CA ALA A 160 -11.02 5.24 -13.57
C ALA A 160 -10.05 4.94 -14.73
N ALA A 161 -9.25 3.87 -14.63
CA ALA A 161 -8.36 3.42 -15.69
C ALA A 161 -9.14 2.95 -16.94
N ALA A 162 -10.25 2.23 -16.74
CA ALA A 162 -11.15 1.83 -17.82
C ALA A 162 -11.76 3.03 -18.53
N LYS A 163 -12.18 4.06 -17.79
CA LYS A 163 -12.68 5.32 -18.37
C LYS A 163 -11.67 5.97 -19.29
N ALA A 164 -10.40 5.99 -18.90
CA ALA A 164 -9.33 6.58 -19.71
C ALA A 164 -9.03 5.75 -20.97
N ALA A 165 -9.04 4.40 -20.86
CA ALA A 165 -8.68 3.50 -21.97
C ALA A 165 -9.84 3.23 -22.93
N PHE A 166 -11.08 3.17 -22.44
CA PHE A 166 -12.26 2.72 -23.21
C PHE A 166 -13.36 3.78 -23.36
N GLY A 167 -13.19 4.97 -22.75
CA GLY A 167 -14.20 6.05 -22.78
C GLY A 167 -15.37 5.84 -21.80
N THR A 168 -15.46 4.69 -21.14
CA THR A 168 -16.48 4.35 -20.14
C THR A 168 -15.84 3.75 -18.91
N ASP A 169 -16.39 4.01 -17.75
CA ASP A 169 -15.99 3.38 -16.49
C ASP A 169 -16.77 2.10 -16.20
N SER A 170 -17.70 1.70 -17.04
CA SER A 170 -18.38 0.39 -16.95
C SER A 170 -17.41 -0.73 -17.28
N LEU A 171 -17.39 -1.74 -16.39
CA LEU A 171 -16.65 -2.99 -16.58
C LEU A 171 -17.53 -4.12 -17.11
N GLU A 172 -18.82 -3.85 -17.35
CA GLU A 172 -19.77 -4.81 -17.93
C GLU A 172 -19.24 -5.37 -19.26
N GLY A 173 -19.21 -6.70 -19.37
CA GLY A 173 -18.74 -7.41 -20.56
C GLY A 173 -17.23 -7.34 -20.78
N LYS A 174 -16.44 -6.62 -19.97
CA LYS A 174 -14.98 -6.61 -20.05
C LYS A 174 -14.38 -7.92 -19.59
N THR A 175 -13.33 -8.36 -20.26
CA THR A 175 -12.55 -9.53 -19.85
C THR A 175 -11.40 -9.08 -18.96
N ILE A 176 -11.36 -9.56 -17.71
CA ILE A 176 -10.38 -9.16 -16.71
C ILE A 176 -9.58 -10.39 -16.27
N ALA A 177 -8.26 -10.34 -16.47
CA ALA A 177 -7.33 -11.38 -16.06
C ALA A 177 -6.73 -11.05 -14.70
N VAL A 178 -7.08 -11.83 -13.68
CA VAL A 178 -6.66 -11.63 -12.28
C VAL A 178 -5.58 -12.64 -11.92
N GLN A 179 -4.36 -12.16 -11.67
CA GLN A 179 -3.23 -12.97 -11.26
C GLN A 179 -3.11 -12.98 -9.73
N GLY A 180 -3.39 -14.13 -9.12
CA GLY A 180 -3.50 -14.30 -7.68
C GLY A 180 -4.94 -14.10 -7.19
N VAL A 181 -5.44 -15.04 -6.40
CA VAL A 181 -6.80 -15.03 -5.84
C VAL A 181 -6.75 -15.14 -4.31
N GLY A 182 -5.87 -14.35 -3.69
CA GLY A 182 -5.82 -14.15 -2.24
C GLY A 182 -7.02 -13.33 -1.74
N ASN A 183 -7.02 -12.95 -0.46
CA ASN A 183 -8.17 -12.28 0.17
C ASN A 183 -8.63 -11.02 -0.56
N VAL A 184 -7.69 -10.14 -0.95
CA VAL A 184 -8.01 -8.91 -1.69
C VAL A 184 -8.58 -9.23 -3.06
N ALA A 185 -7.90 -10.09 -3.81
CA ALA A 185 -8.33 -10.40 -5.18
C ALA A 185 -9.64 -11.19 -5.23
N TYR A 186 -9.89 -12.06 -4.25
CA TYR A 186 -11.18 -12.74 -4.14
C TYR A 186 -12.35 -11.76 -3.95
N ALA A 187 -12.18 -10.77 -3.05
CA ALA A 187 -13.17 -9.72 -2.85
C ALA A 187 -13.30 -8.81 -4.09
N LEU A 188 -12.18 -8.53 -4.79
CA LEU A 188 -12.21 -7.80 -6.06
C LEU A 188 -13.00 -8.55 -7.12
N CYS A 189 -12.81 -9.88 -7.27
CA CYS A 189 -13.58 -10.71 -8.19
C CYS A 189 -15.10 -10.62 -7.91
N GLY A 190 -15.50 -10.48 -6.64
CA GLY A 190 -16.89 -10.25 -6.27
C GLY A 190 -17.45 -8.97 -6.88
N HIS A 191 -16.78 -7.83 -6.69
CA HIS A 191 -17.20 -6.54 -7.27
C HIS A 191 -17.24 -6.59 -8.81
N LEU A 192 -16.25 -7.24 -9.43
CA LEU A 192 -16.18 -7.37 -10.89
C LEU A 192 -17.30 -8.26 -11.45
N HIS A 193 -17.62 -9.36 -10.75
CA HIS A 193 -18.71 -10.25 -11.11
C HIS A 193 -20.08 -9.55 -10.99
N GLU A 194 -20.31 -8.82 -9.90
CA GLU A 194 -21.54 -8.04 -9.69
C GLU A 194 -21.75 -6.99 -10.79
N GLU A 195 -20.69 -6.42 -11.35
CA GLU A 195 -20.76 -5.46 -12.47
C GLU A 195 -20.85 -6.14 -13.85
N GLY A 196 -20.84 -7.47 -13.91
CA GLY A 196 -20.99 -8.23 -15.16
C GLY A 196 -19.70 -8.38 -15.97
N ALA A 197 -18.53 -8.29 -15.37
CA ALA A 197 -17.25 -8.58 -16.02
C ALA A 197 -17.03 -10.09 -16.20
N ARG A 198 -16.27 -10.46 -17.23
CA ARG A 198 -15.83 -11.84 -17.47
C ARG A 198 -14.46 -12.04 -16.84
N LEU A 199 -14.35 -12.99 -15.91
CA LEU A 199 -13.15 -13.22 -15.12
C LEU A 199 -12.32 -14.38 -15.67
N ILE A 200 -11.00 -14.14 -15.79
CA ILE A 200 -9.98 -15.17 -16.01
C ILE A 200 -9.06 -15.11 -14.79
N VAL A 201 -8.87 -16.22 -14.09
CA VAL A 201 -8.15 -16.23 -12.81
C VAL A 201 -7.04 -17.27 -12.79
N THR A 202 -6.01 -17.01 -11.99
CA THR A 202 -4.97 -17.98 -11.67
C THR A 202 -4.43 -17.75 -10.25
N ASP A 203 -3.98 -18.82 -9.64
CA ASP A 203 -3.21 -18.80 -8.38
C ASP A 203 -2.38 -20.11 -8.29
N ILE A 204 -1.32 -20.11 -7.51
CA ILE A 204 -0.58 -21.33 -7.13
C ILE A 204 -1.43 -22.20 -6.19
N ASN A 205 -2.33 -21.59 -5.42
CA ASN A 205 -3.29 -22.26 -4.55
C ASN A 205 -4.54 -22.65 -5.37
N LYS A 206 -4.62 -23.94 -5.75
CA LYS A 206 -5.74 -24.48 -6.54
C LYS A 206 -7.09 -24.34 -5.84
N GLU A 207 -7.14 -24.37 -4.51
CA GLU A 207 -8.37 -24.19 -3.74
C GLU A 207 -8.89 -22.75 -3.85
N ALA A 208 -8.00 -21.75 -3.82
CA ALA A 208 -8.37 -20.37 -4.04
C ALA A 208 -8.95 -20.15 -5.45
N VAL A 209 -8.34 -20.77 -6.47
CA VAL A 209 -8.86 -20.76 -7.86
C VAL A 209 -10.25 -21.40 -7.92
N ARG A 210 -10.43 -22.60 -7.34
CA ARG A 210 -11.72 -23.29 -7.33
C ARG A 210 -12.81 -22.42 -6.68
N ARG A 211 -12.53 -21.81 -5.54
CA ARG A 211 -13.45 -20.89 -4.88
C ARG A 211 -13.94 -19.77 -5.79
N ALA A 212 -13.04 -19.16 -6.57
CA ALA A 212 -13.40 -18.08 -7.49
C ALA A 212 -14.20 -18.60 -8.71
N VAL A 213 -13.88 -19.80 -9.20
CA VAL A 213 -14.64 -20.46 -10.29
C VAL A 213 -16.07 -20.76 -9.82
N ASP A 214 -16.21 -21.37 -8.65
CA ASP A 214 -17.52 -21.79 -8.11
C ASP A 214 -18.39 -20.57 -7.75
N ALA A 215 -17.83 -19.52 -7.17
CA ALA A 215 -18.59 -18.36 -6.71
C ALA A 215 -18.90 -17.35 -7.84
N TYR A 216 -17.98 -17.17 -8.79
CA TYR A 216 -18.05 -16.07 -9.75
C TYR A 216 -18.06 -16.53 -11.21
N GLY A 217 -18.08 -17.82 -11.50
CA GLY A 217 -18.04 -18.37 -12.86
C GLY A 217 -16.74 -18.02 -13.60
N ALA A 218 -15.65 -17.78 -12.88
CA ALA A 218 -14.37 -17.41 -13.47
C ALA A 218 -13.77 -18.56 -14.28
N LYS A 219 -13.04 -18.25 -15.38
CA LYS A 219 -12.27 -19.21 -16.12
C LYS A 219 -10.87 -19.35 -15.50
N ALA A 220 -10.50 -20.56 -15.10
CA ALA A 220 -9.15 -20.84 -14.60
C ALA A 220 -8.16 -21.02 -15.74
N VAL A 221 -6.92 -20.51 -15.59
CA VAL A 221 -5.79 -20.71 -16.51
C VAL A 221 -4.51 -21.01 -15.71
N ASP A 222 -3.50 -21.55 -16.41
CA ASP A 222 -2.19 -21.81 -15.80
C ASP A 222 -1.51 -20.50 -15.36
N PRO A 223 -0.79 -20.48 -14.23
CA PRO A 223 -0.03 -19.32 -13.77
C PRO A 223 0.94 -18.73 -14.80
N ASN A 224 1.52 -19.57 -15.65
CA ASN A 224 2.46 -19.13 -16.68
C ASN A 224 1.76 -18.51 -17.91
N GLU A 225 0.45 -18.70 -18.07
CA GLU A 225 -0.31 -18.22 -19.23
C GLU A 225 -1.01 -16.88 -18.98
N ILE A 226 -1.32 -16.56 -17.70
CA ILE A 226 -2.20 -15.44 -17.33
C ILE A 226 -1.78 -14.09 -17.93
N VAL A 227 -0.48 -13.81 -18.00
CA VAL A 227 0.05 -12.54 -18.50
C VAL A 227 -0.23 -12.34 -19.99
N GLY A 228 -0.24 -13.44 -20.74
CA GLY A 228 -0.41 -13.45 -22.20
C GLY A 228 -1.85 -13.70 -22.67
N VAL A 229 -2.82 -13.88 -21.76
CA VAL A 229 -4.21 -14.08 -22.17
C VAL A 229 -4.78 -12.85 -22.88
N ASP A 230 -5.71 -13.08 -23.78
CA ASP A 230 -6.46 -12.01 -24.41
C ASP A 230 -7.50 -11.46 -23.42
N CYS A 231 -7.29 -10.22 -22.96
CA CYS A 231 -8.13 -9.56 -21.99
C CYS A 231 -8.10 -8.03 -22.17
N ASP A 232 -9.13 -7.36 -21.66
CA ASP A 232 -9.22 -5.90 -21.66
C ASP A 232 -8.33 -5.31 -20.55
N ILE A 233 -8.35 -5.95 -19.36
CA ILE A 233 -7.66 -5.50 -18.15
C ILE A 233 -6.86 -6.67 -17.57
N TYR A 234 -5.58 -6.42 -17.28
CA TYR A 234 -4.74 -7.31 -16.50
C TYR A 234 -4.61 -6.78 -15.06
N ALA A 235 -4.96 -7.60 -14.09
CA ALA A 235 -4.95 -7.28 -12.66
C ALA A 235 -3.92 -8.13 -11.90
N PRO A 236 -2.66 -7.69 -11.79
CA PRO A 236 -1.68 -8.37 -10.94
C PRO A 236 -2.04 -8.17 -9.46
N CYS A 237 -2.38 -9.27 -8.77
CA CYS A 237 -2.84 -9.26 -7.38
C CYS A 237 -2.05 -10.21 -6.46
N ALA A 238 -0.98 -10.84 -6.97
CA ALA A 238 -0.16 -11.79 -6.20
C ALA A 238 1.16 -11.16 -5.76
N LEU A 239 2.22 -11.34 -6.55
CA LEU A 239 3.57 -10.91 -6.23
C LEU A 239 3.93 -9.62 -6.97
N GLY A 240 4.96 -8.91 -6.44
CA GLY A 240 5.59 -7.80 -7.14
C GLY A 240 6.45 -8.25 -8.34
N ALA A 241 6.98 -7.26 -9.09
CA ALA A 241 7.84 -7.45 -10.24
C ALA A 241 7.24 -8.32 -11.36
N THR A 242 5.91 -8.40 -11.43
CA THR A 242 5.19 -9.14 -12.47
C THR A 242 5.32 -8.47 -13.85
N ILE A 243 5.59 -7.17 -13.89
CA ILE A 243 5.85 -6.43 -15.12
C ILE A 243 7.37 -6.26 -15.25
N ASN A 244 7.96 -7.06 -16.12
CA ASN A 244 9.41 -7.18 -16.31
C ASN A 244 9.74 -7.49 -17.80
N ASP A 245 11.03 -7.66 -18.13
CA ASP A 245 11.48 -7.89 -19.51
C ASP A 245 10.85 -9.11 -20.16
N GLN A 246 10.52 -10.14 -19.39
CA GLN A 246 9.96 -11.39 -19.91
C GLN A 246 8.46 -11.30 -20.11
N THR A 247 7.76 -10.64 -19.21
CA THR A 247 6.29 -10.58 -19.21
C THR A 247 5.75 -9.41 -20.02
N LEU A 248 6.44 -8.28 -20.03
CA LEU A 248 6.01 -7.07 -20.76
C LEU A 248 5.66 -7.32 -22.24
N PRO A 249 6.45 -8.09 -23.03
CA PRO A 249 6.10 -8.38 -24.43
C PRO A 249 4.81 -9.20 -24.59
N LEU A 250 4.43 -9.99 -23.58
CA LEU A 250 3.28 -10.89 -23.60
C LEU A 250 1.96 -10.17 -23.30
N ILE A 251 2.01 -9.01 -22.63
CA ILE A 251 0.82 -8.26 -22.20
C ILE A 251 0.03 -7.76 -23.40
N LYS A 252 -1.24 -8.19 -23.51
CA LYS A 252 -2.21 -7.77 -24.54
C LYS A 252 -3.23 -6.77 -24.03
N ALA A 253 -3.40 -6.70 -22.70
CA ALA A 253 -4.33 -5.81 -22.05
C ALA A 253 -4.06 -4.33 -22.37
N LYS A 254 -5.13 -3.55 -22.51
CA LYS A 254 -5.05 -2.09 -22.64
C LYS A 254 -4.90 -1.38 -21.29
N VAL A 255 -5.27 -2.06 -20.21
CA VAL A 255 -5.23 -1.54 -18.84
C VAL A 255 -4.51 -2.53 -17.95
N ILE A 256 -3.64 -2.02 -17.07
CA ILE A 256 -3.06 -2.78 -15.96
C ILE A 256 -3.53 -2.10 -14.67
N ALA A 257 -4.31 -2.83 -13.85
CA ALA A 257 -4.91 -2.31 -12.63
C ALA A 257 -5.12 -3.45 -11.62
N GLY A 258 -4.22 -3.63 -10.67
CA GLY A 258 -4.25 -4.73 -9.70
C GLY A 258 -3.81 -4.33 -8.31
N ALA A 259 -3.98 -5.23 -7.35
CA ALA A 259 -3.75 -4.98 -5.93
C ALA A 259 -2.29 -5.18 -5.47
N ALA A 260 -1.44 -5.88 -6.26
CA ALA A 260 -0.07 -6.19 -5.86
C ALA A 260 0.77 -4.93 -5.67
N ASN A 261 1.66 -4.94 -4.68
CA ASN A 261 2.67 -3.91 -4.53
C ASN A 261 3.85 -4.15 -5.47
N ASN A 262 4.57 -3.07 -5.84
CA ASN A 262 5.79 -3.13 -6.65
C ASN A 262 5.59 -3.94 -7.96
N GLN A 263 4.50 -3.68 -8.68
CA GLN A 263 4.16 -4.41 -9.90
C GLN A 263 5.22 -4.26 -10.99
N LEU A 264 5.78 -3.07 -11.14
CA LEU A 264 6.92 -2.80 -12.02
C LEU A 264 8.21 -3.32 -11.38
N LYS A 265 8.97 -4.16 -12.09
CA LYS A 265 10.29 -4.59 -11.62
C LYS A 265 11.28 -3.43 -11.57
N GLU A 266 11.19 -2.53 -12.54
CA GLU A 266 12.01 -1.32 -12.68
C GLU A 266 11.19 -0.22 -13.35
N SER A 267 11.53 1.06 -13.13
CA SER A 267 10.82 2.22 -13.71
C SER A 267 10.73 2.17 -15.24
N ARG A 268 11.79 1.68 -15.92
CA ARG A 268 11.81 1.54 -17.37
C ARG A 268 10.69 0.65 -17.94
N HIS A 269 10.12 -0.26 -17.14
CA HIS A 269 8.96 -1.05 -17.56
C HIS A 269 7.70 -0.17 -17.59
N GLY A 270 7.60 0.81 -16.71
CA GLY A 270 6.55 1.84 -16.76
C GLY A 270 6.68 2.74 -18.00
N ASP A 271 7.92 3.13 -18.35
CA ASP A 271 8.22 3.87 -19.58
C ASP A 271 7.78 3.08 -20.81
N ALA A 272 8.07 1.78 -20.85
CA ALA A 272 7.69 0.91 -21.93
C ALA A 272 6.16 0.69 -22.05
N LEU A 273 5.44 0.60 -20.91
CA LEU A 273 3.97 0.58 -20.93
C LEU A 273 3.40 1.88 -21.51
N HIS A 274 3.95 3.01 -21.08
CA HIS A 274 3.55 4.34 -21.59
C HIS A 274 3.78 4.45 -23.10
N ALA A 275 4.95 4.06 -23.57
CA ALA A 275 5.28 4.04 -25.00
C ALA A 275 4.35 3.14 -25.85
N ARG A 276 3.83 2.06 -25.24
CA ARG A 276 2.85 1.15 -25.87
C ARG A 276 1.40 1.63 -25.77
N GLY A 277 1.14 2.77 -25.10
CA GLY A 277 -0.20 3.28 -24.86
C GLY A 277 -1.05 2.42 -23.90
N ILE A 278 -0.40 1.62 -23.05
CA ILE A 278 -1.08 0.82 -22.04
C ILE A 278 -1.30 1.69 -20.78
N VAL A 279 -2.56 1.79 -20.36
CA VAL A 279 -2.92 2.53 -19.14
C VAL A 279 -2.51 1.71 -17.92
N TYR A 280 -1.49 2.16 -17.20
CA TYR A 280 -1.07 1.57 -15.94
C TYR A 280 -1.61 2.40 -14.77
N ALA A 281 -2.41 1.81 -13.91
CA ALA A 281 -2.81 2.39 -12.65
C ALA A 281 -1.71 2.11 -11.61
N PRO A 282 -0.95 3.12 -11.14
CA PRO A 282 0.17 2.90 -10.24
C PRO A 282 -0.27 2.18 -8.96
N ASP A 283 0.49 1.15 -8.59
CA ASP A 283 0.14 0.19 -7.56
C ASP A 283 -0.12 0.83 -6.19
N TYR A 284 0.77 1.71 -5.73
CA TYR A 284 0.64 2.33 -4.42
C TYR A 284 -0.54 3.34 -4.33
N VAL A 285 -1.08 3.78 -5.49
CA VAL A 285 -2.29 4.60 -5.56
C VAL A 285 -3.53 3.71 -5.54
N ILE A 286 -3.59 2.73 -6.44
CA ILE A 286 -4.80 1.91 -6.62
C ILE A 286 -5.07 0.98 -5.43
N ASN A 287 -4.02 0.47 -4.76
CA ASN A 287 -4.15 -0.42 -3.62
C ASN A 287 -4.18 0.31 -2.25
N ALA A 288 -4.33 1.62 -2.25
CA ALA A 288 -4.29 2.41 -1.02
C ALA A 288 -5.50 2.20 -0.06
N GLY A 289 -6.51 1.43 -0.47
CA GLY A 289 -7.70 1.18 0.36
C GLY A 289 -7.37 0.66 1.75
N GLY A 290 -6.35 -0.20 1.88
CA GLY A 290 -5.92 -0.73 3.18
C GLY A 290 -5.37 0.35 4.11
N VAL A 291 -4.45 1.18 3.62
CA VAL A 291 -3.88 2.26 4.45
C VAL A 291 -4.92 3.32 4.81
N ILE A 292 -5.86 3.62 3.91
CA ILE A 292 -6.97 4.54 4.20
C ILE A 292 -7.86 3.97 5.30
N ASN A 293 -8.12 2.66 5.27
CA ASN A 293 -8.96 1.97 6.26
C ASN A 293 -8.33 2.02 7.65
N ILE A 294 -7.05 1.65 7.79
CA ILE A 294 -6.35 1.69 9.08
C ILE A 294 -6.09 3.11 9.57
N ALA A 295 -5.90 4.08 8.68
CA ALA A 295 -5.76 5.49 9.06
C ALA A 295 -7.05 6.05 9.69
N ASP A 296 -8.21 5.53 9.33
CA ASP A 296 -9.49 5.92 9.93
C ASP A 296 -9.59 5.53 11.42
N GLU A 297 -8.88 4.47 11.84
CA GLU A 297 -8.80 4.01 13.23
C GLU A 297 -8.26 5.10 14.18
N LEU A 298 -7.34 5.94 13.71
CA LEU A 298 -6.77 7.04 14.49
C LEU A 298 -7.81 8.07 14.97
N ASN A 299 -8.99 8.10 14.33
CA ASN A 299 -10.09 8.98 14.67
C ASN A 299 -11.29 8.23 15.30
N GLY A 300 -11.10 7.00 15.75
CA GLY A 300 -12.18 6.07 16.06
C GLY A 300 -12.82 5.57 14.76
N TYR A 301 -12.66 4.27 14.49
CA TYR A 301 -13.05 3.66 13.21
C TYR A 301 -14.52 3.88 12.85
N ASN A 302 -14.75 4.32 11.63
CA ASN A 302 -16.10 4.41 11.05
C ASN A 302 -16.04 3.89 9.60
N LYS A 303 -16.69 2.74 9.38
CA LYS A 303 -16.67 2.04 8.09
C LYS A 303 -17.20 2.90 6.93
N GLU A 304 -18.27 3.67 7.16
CA GLU A 304 -18.86 4.51 6.12
C GLU A 304 -17.90 5.64 5.71
N ARG A 305 -17.27 6.29 6.70
CA ARG A 305 -16.24 7.32 6.47
C ARG A 305 -15.04 6.74 5.74
N ALA A 306 -14.55 5.57 6.14
CA ALA A 306 -13.46 4.87 5.48
C ALA A 306 -13.78 4.56 4.01
N LEU A 307 -14.95 3.95 3.73
CA LEU A 307 -15.38 3.64 2.37
C LEU A 307 -15.56 4.89 1.49
N LYS A 308 -16.10 5.97 2.06
CA LYS A 308 -16.21 7.25 1.36
C LYS A 308 -14.83 7.80 0.98
N GLN A 309 -13.84 7.69 1.86
CA GLN A 309 -12.47 8.11 1.55
C GLN A 309 -11.82 7.18 0.52
N VAL A 310 -11.99 5.87 0.64
CA VAL A 310 -11.48 4.87 -0.33
C VAL A 310 -12.08 5.08 -1.72
N SER A 311 -13.34 5.47 -1.82
CA SER A 311 -13.97 5.74 -3.13
C SER A 311 -13.26 6.83 -3.94
N LYS A 312 -12.54 7.74 -3.29
CA LYS A 312 -11.73 8.81 -3.93
C LYS A 312 -10.48 8.28 -4.64
N ILE A 313 -10.15 6.99 -4.51
CA ILE A 313 -9.11 6.37 -5.33
C ILE A 313 -9.44 6.51 -6.83
N TYR A 314 -10.71 6.52 -7.18
CA TYR A 314 -11.16 6.85 -8.54
C TYR A 314 -10.62 8.22 -8.98
N ASP A 315 -10.81 9.25 -8.16
CA ASP A 315 -10.38 10.62 -8.47
C ASP A 315 -8.86 10.73 -8.48
N SER A 316 -8.16 10.04 -7.55
CA SER A 316 -6.70 10.01 -7.52
C SER A 316 -6.11 9.38 -8.78
N ILE A 317 -6.62 8.23 -9.22
CA ILE A 317 -6.18 7.59 -10.47
C ILE A 317 -6.52 8.49 -11.67
N THR A 318 -7.71 9.09 -11.71
CA THR A 318 -8.08 10.03 -12.77
C THR A 318 -7.07 11.18 -12.86
N ARG A 319 -6.72 11.79 -11.73
CA ARG A 319 -5.76 12.91 -11.70
C ARG A 319 -4.35 12.49 -12.13
N VAL A 320 -3.89 11.30 -11.73
CA VAL A 320 -2.62 10.72 -12.19
C VAL A 320 -2.61 10.57 -13.72
N LEU A 321 -3.69 10.05 -14.30
CA LEU A 321 -3.81 9.86 -15.75
C LEU A 321 -3.87 11.18 -16.51
N GLU A 322 -4.52 12.21 -15.93
CA GLU A 322 -4.52 13.59 -16.48
C GLU A 322 -3.11 14.16 -16.49
N ILE A 323 -2.38 14.13 -15.35
CA ILE A 323 -1.00 14.62 -15.26
C ILE A 323 -0.10 13.88 -16.26
N SER A 324 -0.23 12.56 -16.36
CA SER A 324 0.52 11.75 -17.32
C SER A 324 0.31 12.24 -18.75
N ARG A 325 -0.92 12.50 -19.13
CA ARG A 325 -1.28 13.01 -20.47
C ARG A 325 -0.82 14.45 -20.69
N GLU A 326 -1.04 15.34 -19.72
CA GLU A 326 -0.69 16.77 -19.79
C GLU A 326 0.82 16.98 -19.90
N LYS A 327 1.61 16.20 -19.16
CA LYS A 327 3.08 16.30 -19.11
C LYS A 327 3.79 15.35 -20.08
N GLY A 328 3.09 14.41 -20.70
CA GLY A 328 3.71 13.38 -21.56
C GLY A 328 4.64 12.44 -20.82
N ILE A 329 4.34 12.12 -19.54
CA ILE A 329 5.17 11.28 -18.67
C ILE A 329 4.42 9.98 -18.30
N PRO A 330 5.14 8.90 -17.96
CA PRO A 330 4.53 7.66 -17.48
C PRO A 330 3.69 7.87 -16.21
N THR A 331 2.67 7.04 -16.02
CA THR A 331 1.72 7.19 -14.91
C THR A 331 2.36 7.03 -13.53
N TYR A 332 3.40 6.19 -13.38
CA TYR A 332 4.14 6.07 -12.13
C TYR A 332 4.81 7.40 -11.75
N ALA A 333 5.45 8.06 -12.72
CA ALA A 333 6.08 9.37 -12.49
C ALA A 333 5.04 10.48 -12.24
N ALA A 334 3.87 10.38 -12.89
CA ALA A 334 2.74 11.28 -12.63
C ALA A 334 2.17 11.12 -11.22
N ALA A 335 2.16 9.89 -10.68
CA ALA A 335 1.74 9.62 -9.32
C ALA A 335 2.73 10.19 -8.29
N ASP A 336 4.03 10.03 -8.54
CA ASP A 336 5.09 10.64 -7.71
C ASP A 336 4.95 12.17 -7.72
N HIS A 337 4.75 12.77 -8.90
CA HIS A 337 4.54 14.20 -9.03
C HIS A 337 3.31 14.71 -8.24
N LEU A 338 2.19 13.97 -8.27
CA LEU A 338 0.99 14.31 -7.50
C LEU A 338 1.25 14.29 -5.99
N ALA A 339 2.04 13.30 -5.49
CA ALA A 339 2.45 13.24 -4.09
C ALA A 339 3.32 14.44 -3.70
N GLU A 340 4.36 14.71 -4.49
CA GLU A 340 5.32 15.79 -4.27
C GLU A 340 4.66 17.17 -4.30
N GLU A 341 3.74 17.41 -5.25
CA GLU A 341 2.98 18.65 -5.36
C GLU A 341 2.18 18.91 -4.07
N ARG A 342 1.49 17.90 -3.53
CA ARG A 342 0.74 18.02 -2.28
C ARG A 342 1.66 18.29 -1.08
N ILE A 343 2.78 17.58 -0.97
CA ILE A 343 3.74 17.77 0.13
C ILE A 343 4.33 19.18 0.06
N ALA A 344 4.80 19.62 -1.12
CA ALA A 344 5.37 20.94 -1.32
C ALA A 344 4.38 22.08 -1.03
N LEU A 345 3.11 21.93 -1.42
CA LEU A 345 2.06 22.92 -1.14
C LEU A 345 1.89 23.13 0.37
N LEU A 346 1.87 22.05 1.16
CA LEU A 346 1.69 22.15 2.60
C LEU A 346 2.97 22.56 3.34
N LYS A 347 4.16 22.12 2.88
CA LYS A 347 5.47 22.57 3.40
C LYS A 347 5.65 24.07 3.26
N ASN A 348 5.16 24.65 2.18
CA ASN A 348 5.27 26.08 1.87
C ASN A 348 4.07 26.92 2.40
N SER A 349 3.08 26.31 3.03
CA SER A 349 1.97 27.04 3.61
C SER A 349 2.45 27.86 4.81
N ARG A 350 1.88 29.08 4.99
CA ARG A 350 2.21 29.88 6.16
C ARG A 350 1.79 29.17 7.44
N SER A 351 2.73 28.98 8.36
CA SER A 351 2.41 28.54 9.71
C SER A 351 1.65 29.65 10.44
N THR A 352 0.48 29.34 10.98
CA THR A 352 -0.27 30.22 11.86
C THR A 352 -0.03 29.77 13.30
N PHE A 353 0.22 30.71 14.21
CA PHE A 353 0.37 30.39 15.63
C PHE A 353 -0.94 29.77 16.14
N LEU A 354 -0.84 28.51 16.57
CA LEU A 354 -1.92 27.84 17.30
C LEU A 354 -1.54 27.76 18.76
N ARG A 355 -2.35 28.41 19.59
CA ARG A 355 -2.23 28.28 21.06
C ARG A 355 -2.65 26.86 21.41
N ASP A 356 -1.76 26.09 22.02
CA ASP A 356 -1.91 24.66 22.30
C ASP A 356 -1.94 23.78 21.06
N GLY A 357 -0.81 23.15 20.76
CA GLY A 357 -0.65 22.24 19.61
C GLY A 357 -1.61 21.07 19.66
N HIS A 358 -2.83 21.26 19.18
CA HIS A 358 -3.74 20.19 18.90
C HIS A 358 -3.28 19.49 17.59
N HIS A 359 -2.30 18.59 17.74
CA HIS A 359 -2.19 17.52 16.77
C HIS A 359 -3.51 16.73 16.79
N ASN A 360 -4.02 16.33 15.63
CA ASN A 360 -5.27 15.58 15.52
C ASN A 360 -5.34 14.30 16.36
N LEU A 361 -4.19 13.82 16.86
CA LEU A 361 -4.05 12.67 17.77
C LEU A 361 -4.27 13.01 19.25
N SER A 362 -4.32 14.32 19.64
CA SER A 362 -4.54 14.72 21.03
C SER A 362 -6.02 14.88 21.42
N ARG A 363 -6.96 14.56 20.52
CA ARG A 363 -8.36 14.47 20.91
C ARG A 363 -8.51 13.29 21.86
N LYS A 364 -8.60 13.60 23.14
CA LYS A 364 -8.92 12.63 24.18
C LYS A 364 -10.11 11.81 23.72
N ARG A 365 -9.92 10.50 23.64
CA ARG A 365 -11.02 9.55 23.60
C ARG A 365 -11.83 9.74 24.88
N HIS A 366 -13.04 10.25 24.80
CA HIS A 366 -14.06 10.17 25.83
C HIS A 366 -14.95 8.97 25.56
#